data_299e9cf5238422cb46bf9ba8506ec208
#
_entry.id   299e9cf5238422cb46bf9ba8506ec208
#
_cell.length_a   1.000
_cell.length_b   1.000
_cell.length_c   1.000
_cell.angle_alpha   90.00
_cell.angle_beta   90.00
_cell.angle_gamma   90.00
#
_symmetry.space_group_name_H-M   'P 1'
#
loop_
_entity.id
_entity.type
_entity.pdbx_description
1 polymer ?
#
loop_
_entity_poly.entity_id
_entity_poly.type
_entity_poly.pdbx_seq_one_letter_code
_entity_poly.pdbx_strand_id
1 'polypeptide(L)'
;MSLLNDRADRAGHTAIAGSATGGTAEAVQDLDRLILLGIAADLRRRTRLGDGGPHVPGAVAQDLAAAPRHQWIVEHWLAALHEHGMVSRHDAGGYHGLHAPRRAELAAARARMESARAALGYPAELADLMLRSLRELPALLRDEVGVQALLYPDGEPATAEAVYRGNLISRYLNAAAAEVLRDLAERTGRPLRILELGAGIGATTADLLPALDGHPVEFYLFTDLSPFFLDTARRRFEGGFLRYALLDIARDLPHQPGGLDLVVAATMAHNAPHVGRLLDQVAALLAPGGRVVLIETVREHPQSLTSMPFALSTAAGPPERYDARASTTRTYLRREEWLAALEDSGLRVDVDLPRQGDPLTALSQRLFVATADH
;
A
#
# COMPACT_ATOMS: atom_id res chain seq x y z
N MET A 1 2.27 -24.48 11.09
CA MET A 1 1.35 -23.61 10.29
C MET A 1 -0.07 -23.93 10.73
N SER A 2 -0.90 -22.91 10.96
CA SER A 2 -2.26 -23.10 11.48
C SER A 2 -3.20 -23.58 10.36
N LEU A 3 -4.26 -24.34 10.74
CA LEU A 3 -5.32 -24.75 9.81
C LEU A 3 -5.98 -23.52 9.14
N LEU A 4 -6.04 -22.41 9.86
CA LEU A 4 -6.58 -21.14 9.35
C LEU A 4 -5.72 -20.59 8.20
N ASN A 5 -4.37 -20.62 8.36
CA ASN A 5 -3.45 -20.19 7.31
C ASN A 5 -3.63 -21.02 6.02
N ASP A 6 -3.85 -22.34 6.17
CA ASP A 6 -4.08 -23.23 5.02
C ASP A 6 -5.43 -22.98 4.33
N ARG A 7 -6.49 -22.69 5.10
CA ARG A 7 -7.82 -22.34 4.56
C ARG A 7 -7.77 -21.00 3.82
N ALA A 8 -7.20 -19.98 4.44
CA ALA A 8 -7.06 -18.65 3.86
C ALA A 8 -6.23 -18.67 2.55
N ASP A 9 -5.10 -19.37 2.56
CA ASP A 9 -4.25 -19.55 1.38
C ASP A 9 -5.00 -20.19 0.21
N ARG A 10 -5.72 -21.30 0.47
CA ARG A 10 -6.55 -21.95 -0.55
C ARG A 10 -7.65 -21.04 -1.09
N ALA A 11 -8.33 -20.26 -0.23
CA ALA A 11 -9.35 -19.32 -0.67
C ALA A 11 -8.74 -18.24 -1.59
N GLY A 12 -7.58 -17.70 -1.22
CA GLY A 12 -6.84 -16.74 -2.05
C GLY A 12 -6.49 -17.34 -3.41
N HIS A 13 -5.89 -18.53 -3.47
CA HIS A 13 -5.55 -19.18 -4.74
C HIS A 13 -6.79 -19.53 -5.58
N THR A 14 -7.90 -19.88 -4.95
CA THR A 14 -9.17 -20.14 -5.64
C THR A 14 -9.67 -18.87 -6.33
N ALA A 15 -9.58 -17.71 -5.67
CA ALA A 15 -10.03 -16.43 -6.23
C ALA A 15 -9.22 -15.98 -7.46
N ILE A 16 -8.00 -16.47 -7.60
CA ILE A 16 -7.12 -16.18 -8.74
C ILE A 16 -6.93 -17.39 -9.66
N ALA A 17 -7.74 -18.43 -9.49
CA ALA A 17 -7.67 -19.63 -10.35
C ALA A 17 -7.83 -19.24 -11.83
N GLY A 18 -6.94 -19.76 -12.67
CA GLY A 18 -6.86 -19.39 -14.10
C GLY A 18 -6.00 -18.16 -14.41
N SER A 19 -5.50 -17.43 -13.40
CA SER A 19 -4.48 -16.41 -13.61
C SER A 19 -3.09 -17.04 -13.63
N ALA A 20 -2.24 -16.64 -14.58
CA ALA A 20 -0.85 -17.07 -14.60
C ALA A 20 -0.09 -16.35 -13.46
N THR A 21 0.58 -17.12 -12.59
CA THR A 21 1.44 -16.57 -11.52
C THR A 21 2.93 -16.74 -11.83
N GLY A 22 3.26 -17.54 -12.84
CA GLY A 22 4.64 -17.65 -13.35
C GLY A 22 5.08 -16.34 -14.01
N GLY A 23 6.33 -15.90 -13.72
CA GLY A 23 6.89 -14.66 -14.30
C GLY A 23 6.50 -13.37 -13.56
N THR A 24 5.79 -13.44 -12.41
CA THR A 24 5.44 -12.25 -11.62
C THR A 24 6.66 -11.43 -11.21
N ALA A 25 7.75 -12.05 -10.80
CA ALA A 25 8.97 -11.35 -10.41
C ALA A 25 9.59 -10.56 -11.58
N GLU A 26 9.66 -11.14 -12.76
CA GLU A 26 10.16 -10.48 -13.99
C GLU A 26 9.24 -9.33 -14.40
N ALA A 27 7.94 -9.55 -14.36
CA ALA A 27 6.95 -8.53 -14.68
C ALA A 27 7.02 -7.32 -13.73
N VAL A 28 7.20 -7.55 -12.42
CA VAL A 28 7.46 -6.48 -11.44
C VAL A 28 8.72 -5.71 -11.81
N GLN A 29 9.83 -6.41 -12.11
CA GLN A 29 11.09 -5.79 -12.51
C GLN A 29 10.97 -4.95 -13.79
N ASP A 30 10.17 -5.38 -14.75
CA ASP A 30 9.93 -4.62 -15.98
C ASP A 30 9.18 -3.31 -15.71
N LEU A 31 8.17 -3.31 -14.83
CA LEU A 31 7.46 -2.10 -14.43
C LEU A 31 8.34 -1.19 -13.57
N ASP A 32 9.07 -1.74 -12.61
CA ASP A 32 10.01 -1.00 -11.76
C ASP A 32 11.08 -0.31 -12.63
N ARG A 33 11.64 -1.04 -13.61
CA ARG A 33 12.63 -0.49 -14.55
C ARG A 33 12.06 0.63 -15.40
N LEU A 34 10.83 0.51 -15.88
CA LEU A 34 10.17 1.58 -16.66
C LEU A 34 10.10 2.89 -15.87
N ILE A 35 9.68 2.83 -14.62
CA ILE A 35 9.55 4.01 -13.75
C ILE A 35 10.91 4.60 -13.44
N LEU A 36 11.89 3.77 -13.05
CA LEU A 36 13.26 4.24 -12.76
C LEU A 36 13.89 4.94 -13.98
N LEU A 37 13.77 4.34 -15.18
CA LEU A 37 14.25 4.96 -16.42
C LEU A 37 13.51 6.27 -16.72
N GLY A 38 12.21 6.33 -16.45
CA GLY A 38 11.42 7.55 -16.62
C GLY A 38 11.88 8.69 -15.70
N ILE A 39 12.07 8.39 -14.41
CA ILE A 39 12.61 9.34 -13.43
C ILE A 39 14.02 9.79 -13.83
N ALA A 40 14.92 8.84 -14.16
CA ALA A 40 16.29 9.15 -14.58
C ALA A 40 16.33 10.06 -15.83
N ALA A 41 15.43 9.81 -16.80
CA ALA A 41 15.31 10.65 -17.99
C ALA A 41 14.84 12.08 -17.66
N ASP A 42 13.92 12.24 -16.70
CA ASP A 42 13.47 13.56 -16.25
C ASP A 42 14.59 14.30 -15.50
N LEU A 43 15.25 13.64 -14.56
CA LEU A 43 16.39 14.18 -13.82
C LEU A 43 17.53 14.62 -14.77
N ARG A 44 17.85 13.79 -15.77
CA ARG A 44 18.91 14.10 -16.76
C ARG A 44 18.63 15.36 -17.56
N ARG A 45 17.36 15.62 -17.87
CA ARG A 45 16.95 16.80 -18.66
C ARG A 45 16.90 18.10 -17.84
N ARG A 46 16.60 17.98 -16.54
CA ARG A 46 16.20 19.13 -15.72
C ARG A 46 17.20 19.46 -14.61
N THR A 47 18.21 18.61 -14.39
CA THR A 47 19.17 18.78 -13.31
C THR A 47 20.62 18.65 -13.80
N ARG A 48 21.55 19.06 -12.95
CA ARG A 48 23.00 18.95 -13.18
C ARG A 48 23.60 17.60 -12.74
N LEU A 49 22.80 16.61 -12.36
CA LEU A 49 23.28 15.29 -11.90
C LEU A 49 24.18 14.55 -12.91
N GLY A 50 24.15 14.97 -14.18
CA GLY A 50 25.05 14.47 -15.23
C GLY A 50 26.38 15.19 -15.36
N ASP A 51 26.65 16.26 -14.63
CA ASP A 51 27.77 17.19 -14.84
C ASP A 51 29.05 16.84 -14.06
N GLY A 52 29.17 15.60 -13.57
CA GLY A 52 30.44 15.02 -13.09
C GLY A 52 30.78 15.28 -11.61
N GLY A 53 30.06 16.13 -10.89
CA GLY A 53 30.24 16.38 -9.45
C GLY A 53 29.11 15.81 -8.59
N PRO A 54 29.32 15.64 -7.27
CA PRO A 54 28.27 15.24 -6.37
C PRO A 54 27.27 16.38 -6.12
N HIS A 55 25.98 16.06 -6.21
CA HIS A 55 24.87 16.99 -5.93
C HIS A 55 24.06 16.50 -4.75
N VAL A 56 23.87 17.36 -3.76
CA VAL A 56 22.99 17.06 -2.60
C VAL A 56 21.52 17.06 -3.03
N PRO A 57 20.66 16.24 -2.41
CA PRO A 57 19.24 16.13 -2.79
C PRO A 57 18.51 17.48 -2.87
N GLY A 58 18.80 18.39 -1.94
CA GLY A 58 18.20 19.74 -1.93
C GLY A 58 18.56 20.58 -3.16
N ALA A 59 19.79 20.46 -3.69
CA ALA A 59 20.18 21.15 -4.92
C ALA A 59 19.46 20.56 -6.14
N VAL A 60 19.30 19.24 -6.18
CA VAL A 60 18.53 18.56 -7.23
C VAL A 60 17.06 18.98 -7.17
N ALA A 61 16.49 19.07 -5.98
CA ALA A 61 15.11 19.55 -5.79
C ALA A 61 14.91 20.99 -6.27
N GLN A 62 15.91 21.87 -6.04
CA GLN A 62 15.91 23.24 -6.56
C GLN A 62 15.98 23.28 -8.09
N ASP A 63 16.87 22.49 -8.72
CA ASP A 63 16.94 22.39 -10.18
C ASP A 63 15.59 21.96 -10.78
N LEU A 64 14.85 21.09 -10.08
CA LEU A 64 13.52 20.60 -10.49
C LEU A 64 12.39 21.59 -10.18
N ALA A 65 12.67 22.66 -9.45
CA ALA A 65 11.67 23.59 -8.89
C ALA A 65 10.61 22.85 -8.05
N ALA A 66 11.04 21.85 -7.28
CA ALA A 66 10.14 21.05 -6.43
C ALA A 66 9.53 21.94 -5.34
N ALA A 67 8.21 21.86 -5.16
CA ALA A 67 7.51 22.53 -4.09
C ALA A 67 8.09 22.11 -2.72
N PRO A 68 8.12 22.98 -1.70
CA PRO A 68 8.73 22.66 -0.40
C PRO A 68 8.27 21.32 0.18
N ARG A 69 6.99 21.02 0.10
CA ARG A 69 6.40 19.78 0.60
C ARG A 69 6.82 18.53 -0.20
N HIS A 70 7.34 18.68 -1.42
CA HIS A 70 7.73 17.59 -2.30
C HIS A 70 9.26 17.39 -2.41
N GLN A 71 10.08 18.21 -1.75
CA GLN A 71 11.55 18.10 -1.85
C GLN A 71 12.08 16.76 -1.37
N TRP A 72 11.46 16.16 -0.34
CA TRP A 72 11.82 14.85 0.17
C TRP A 72 11.60 13.72 -0.86
N ILE A 73 10.67 13.89 -1.80
CA ILE A 73 10.40 12.92 -2.87
C ILE A 73 11.63 12.80 -3.79
N VAL A 74 12.35 13.90 -4.01
CA VAL A 74 13.58 13.89 -4.81
C VAL A 74 14.66 13.06 -4.12
N GLU A 75 14.81 13.18 -2.79
CA GLU A 75 15.72 12.35 -2.02
C GLU A 75 15.32 10.86 -2.10
N HIS A 76 14.04 10.57 -1.99
CA HIS A 76 13.50 9.22 -2.13
C HIS A 76 13.78 8.62 -3.52
N TRP A 77 13.64 9.41 -4.60
CA TRP A 77 14.01 8.97 -5.95
C TRP A 77 15.51 8.71 -6.10
N LEU A 78 16.36 9.59 -5.56
CA LEU A 78 17.80 9.42 -5.62
C LEU A 78 18.26 8.18 -4.85
N ALA A 79 17.66 7.90 -3.70
CA ALA A 79 17.90 6.69 -2.93
C ALA A 79 17.50 5.43 -3.71
N ALA A 80 16.31 5.42 -4.32
CA ALA A 80 15.85 4.31 -5.16
C ALA A 80 16.74 4.10 -6.40
N LEU A 81 17.12 5.17 -7.09
CA LEU A 81 18.03 5.09 -8.23
C LEU A 81 19.41 4.57 -7.82
N HIS A 82 19.90 4.92 -6.62
CA HIS A 82 21.15 4.41 -6.09
C HIS A 82 21.05 2.91 -5.77
N GLU A 83 20.00 2.48 -5.11
CA GLU A 83 19.74 1.07 -4.81
C GLU A 83 19.73 0.19 -6.08
N HIS A 84 19.25 0.77 -7.19
CA HIS A 84 19.21 0.09 -8.49
C HIS A 84 20.43 0.38 -9.39
N GLY A 85 21.51 0.96 -8.85
CA GLY A 85 22.76 1.19 -9.56
C GLY A 85 22.71 2.23 -10.68
N MET A 86 21.70 3.09 -10.68
CA MET A 86 21.49 4.12 -11.72
C MET A 86 22.12 5.47 -11.36
N VAL A 87 22.51 5.66 -10.12
CA VAL A 87 23.26 6.82 -9.62
C VAL A 87 24.21 6.35 -8.51
N SER A 88 25.36 6.98 -8.38
CA SER A 88 26.33 6.69 -7.32
C SER A 88 26.20 7.69 -6.17
N ARG A 89 26.36 7.21 -4.93
CA ARG A 89 26.45 8.06 -3.75
C ARG A 89 27.92 8.41 -3.48
N HIS A 90 28.20 9.66 -3.16
CA HIS A 90 29.55 10.12 -2.82
C HIS A 90 29.76 10.05 -1.30
N ASP A 91 30.97 9.71 -0.83
CA ASP A 91 31.30 9.54 0.59
C ASP A 91 31.09 10.83 1.42
N ALA A 92 31.33 11.99 0.82
CA ALA A 92 31.07 13.29 1.43
C ALA A 92 29.60 13.74 1.36
N GLY A 93 28.69 12.84 0.96
CA GLY A 93 27.28 13.13 0.70
C GLY A 93 26.99 13.55 -0.75
N GLY A 94 25.71 13.48 -1.11
CA GLY A 94 25.27 13.78 -2.47
C GLY A 94 25.35 12.60 -3.44
N TYR A 95 24.88 12.82 -4.64
CA TYR A 95 24.77 11.81 -5.71
C TYR A 95 25.43 12.31 -6.99
N HIS A 96 26.00 11.40 -7.78
CA HIS A 96 26.65 11.69 -9.05
C HIS A 96 26.55 10.51 -10.03
N GLY A 97 26.97 10.72 -11.29
CA GLY A 97 27.08 9.65 -12.27
C GLY A 97 25.72 9.07 -12.68
N LEU A 98 24.69 9.92 -12.81
CA LEU A 98 23.37 9.49 -13.21
C LEU A 98 23.44 8.75 -14.56
N HIS A 99 22.97 7.50 -14.57
CA HIS A 99 22.74 6.75 -15.79
C HIS A 99 21.70 7.47 -16.65
N ALA A 100 22.14 7.97 -17.81
CA ALA A 100 21.26 8.62 -18.76
C ALA A 100 20.62 7.57 -19.69
N PRO A 101 19.33 7.24 -19.52
CA PRO A 101 18.73 6.21 -20.35
C PRO A 101 18.70 6.63 -21.82
N ARG A 102 19.07 5.71 -22.70
CA ARG A 102 18.95 5.91 -24.15
C ARG A 102 17.49 5.87 -24.55
N ARG A 103 17.13 6.59 -25.63
CA ARG A 103 15.77 6.55 -26.18
C ARG A 103 15.29 5.12 -26.48
N ALA A 104 16.17 4.26 -26.95
CA ALA A 104 15.89 2.85 -27.22
C ALA A 104 15.57 2.05 -25.94
N GLU A 105 16.26 2.33 -24.81
CA GLU A 105 15.98 1.66 -23.53
C GLU A 105 14.59 2.01 -23.00
N LEU A 106 14.22 3.29 -23.04
CA LEU A 106 12.88 3.75 -22.67
C LEU A 106 11.80 3.15 -23.57
N ALA A 107 12.04 3.09 -24.87
CA ALA A 107 11.10 2.48 -25.81
C ALA A 107 10.94 0.98 -25.55
N ALA A 108 12.04 0.26 -25.29
CA ALA A 108 12.00 -1.16 -24.96
C ALA A 108 11.29 -1.43 -23.62
N ALA A 109 11.51 -0.61 -22.58
CA ALA A 109 10.80 -0.74 -21.31
C ALA A 109 9.29 -0.50 -21.47
N ARG A 110 8.91 0.52 -22.24
CA ARG A 110 7.49 0.79 -22.57
C ARG A 110 6.84 -0.36 -23.37
N ALA A 111 7.57 -0.97 -24.30
CA ALA A 111 7.04 -2.09 -25.09
C ALA A 111 6.77 -3.33 -24.23
N ARG A 112 7.54 -3.55 -23.15
CA ARG A 112 7.32 -4.65 -22.20
C ARG A 112 6.18 -4.40 -21.21
N MET A 113 5.77 -3.16 -21.03
CA MET A 113 4.77 -2.77 -20.04
C MET A 113 3.47 -3.56 -20.16
N GLU A 114 2.96 -3.74 -21.39
CA GLU A 114 1.68 -4.43 -21.58
C GLU A 114 1.77 -5.92 -21.21
N SER A 115 2.86 -6.60 -21.56
CA SER A 115 3.09 -7.99 -21.17
C SER A 115 3.25 -8.11 -19.64
N ALA A 116 4.00 -7.19 -19.01
CA ALA A 116 4.17 -7.15 -17.57
C ALA A 116 2.84 -6.89 -16.84
N ARG A 117 2.05 -5.91 -17.31
CA ARG A 117 0.72 -5.62 -16.80
C ARG A 117 -0.18 -6.86 -16.84
N ALA A 118 -0.23 -7.53 -17.97
CA ALA A 118 -1.05 -8.72 -18.14
C ALA A 118 -0.61 -9.88 -17.23
N ALA A 119 0.71 -10.10 -17.09
CA ALA A 119 1.27 -11.12 -16.20
C ALA A 119 0.96 -10.85 -14.70
N LEU A 120 0.83 -9.58 -14.31
CA LEU A 120 0.47 -9.19 -12.93
C LEU A 120 -1.05 -9.10 -12.72
N GLY A 121 -1.84 -9.33 -13.74
CA GLY A 121 -3.29 -9.13 -13.68
C GLY A 121 -3.67 -7.66 -13.37
N TYR A 122 -2.81 -6.71 -13.73
CA TYR A 122 -3.10 -5.29 -13.50
C TYR A 122 -4.11 -4.79 -14.52
N PRO A 123 -5.19 -4.13 -14.09
CA PRO A 123 -6.10 -3.44 -14.99
C PRO A 123 -5.41 -2.36 -15.83
N ALA A 124 -5.99 -2.02 -16.98
CA ALA A 124 -5.44 -1.00 -17.87
C ALA A 124 -5.30 0.37 -17.16
N GLU A 125 -6.23 0.70 -16.31
CA GLU A 125 -6.27 1.95 -15.54
C GLU A 125 -5.03 2.13 -14.66
N LEU A 126 -4.48 1.05 -14.11
CA LEU A 126 -3.25 1.10 -13.32
C LEU A 126 -2.02 1.39 -14.19
N ALA A 127 -1.94 0.78 -15.37
CA ALA A 127 -0.89 1.08 -16.33
C ALA A 127 -0.97 2.54 -16.84
N ASP A 128 -2.18 3.00 -17.12
CA ASP A 128 -2.43 4.39 -17.52
C ASP A 128 -2.07 5.38 -16.40
N LEU A 129 -2.32 5.04 -15.14
CA LEU A 129 -1.88 5.84 -13.99
C LEU A 129 -0.36 5.96 -13.97
N MET A 130 0.38 4.86 -14.13
CA MET A 130 1.85 4.86 -14.15
C MET A 130 2.39 5.75 -15.29
N LEU A 131 1.84 5.64 -16.49
CA LEU A 131 2.28 6.44 -17.64
C LEU A 131 1.89 7.92 -17.49
N ARG A 132 0.70 8.22 -16.96
CA ARG A 132 0.26 9.59 -16.69
C ARG A 132 1.13 10.22 -15.61
N SER A 133 1.40 9.54 -14.50
CA SER A 133 2.23 10.06 -13.43
C SER A 133 3.67 10.35 -13.91
N LEU A 134 4.27 9.49 -14.74
CA LEU A 134 5.56 9.76 -15.38
C LEU A 134 5.53 11.02 -16.27
N ARG A 135 4.46 11.23 -17.00
CA ARG A 135 4.32 12.39 -17.89
C ARG A 135 4.13 13.68 -17.10
N GLU A 136 3.39 13.61 -16.00
CA GLU A 136 3.04 14.75 -15.15
C GLU A 136 4.05 15.00 -14.03
N LEU A 137 5.19 14.28 -13.97
CA LEU A 137 6.20 14.46 -12.92
C LEU A 137 6.58 15.92 -12.65
N PRO A 138 6.82 16.76 -13.70
CA PRO A 138 7.15 18.17 -13.46
C PRO A 138 6.04 18.94 -12.75
N ALA A 139 4.79 18.72 -13.13
CA ALA A 139 3.63 19.40 -12.55
C ALA A 139 3.33 18.88 -11.14
N LEU A 140 3.45 17.56 -10.92
CA LEU A 140 3.33 16.94 -9.60
C LEU A 140 4.39 17.49 -8.62
N LEU A 141 5.67 17.54 -9.04
CA LEU A 141 6.74 18.07 -8.19
C LEU A 141 6.52 19.55 -7.81
N ARG A 142 6.03 20.37 -8.72
CA ARG A 142 5.74 21.79 -8.46
C ARG A 142 4.41 22.04 -7.75
N ASP A 143 3.68 20.96 -7.41
CA ASP A 143 2.36 21.04 -6.78
C ASP A 143 1.29 21.77 -7.65
N GLU A 144 1.49 21.76 -8.96
CA GLU A 144 0.56 22.33 -9.94
C GLU A 144 -0.60 21.37 -10.23
N VAL A 145 -0.35 20.08 -10.07
CA VAL A 145 -1.33 18.99 -10.22
C VAL A 145 -1.24 18.10 -8.99
N GLY A 146 -2.36 17.84 -8.34
CA GLY A 146 -2.45 16.87 -7.25
C GLY A 146 -2.53 15.44 -7.79
N VAL A 147 -1.86 14.49 -7.15
CA VAL A 147 -1.92 13.06 -7.53
C VAL A 147 -3.34 12.50 -7.46
N GLN A 148 -4.20 13.09 -6.62
CA GLN A 148 -5.62 12.73 -6.52
C GLN A 148 -6.35 12.92 -7.87
N ALA A 149 -5.99 13.94 -8.64
CA ALA A 149 -6.56 14.13 -9.98
C ALA A 149 -6.17 13.02 -10.98
N LEU A 150 -5.06 12.32 -10.72
CA LEU A 150 -4.65 11.15 -11.51
C LEU A 150 -5.31 9.86 -11.03
N LEU A 151 -5.60 9.75 -9.72
CA LEU A 151 -6.27 8.59 -9.11
C LEU A 151 -7.78 8.61 -9.33
N TYR A 152 -8.37 9.80 -9.42
CA TYR A 152 -9.80 10.01 -9.57
C TYR A 152 -10.07 10.91 -10.79
N PRO A 153 -9.73 10.47 -12.01
CA PRO A 153 -10.01 11.25 -13.21
C PRO A 153 -11.53 11.45 -13.31
N ASP A 154 -11.93 12.70 -13.52
CA ASP A 154 -13.35 13.10 -13.57
C ASP A 154 -14.17 12.78 -12.30
N GLY A 155 -13.48 12.52 -11.16
CA GLY A 155 -14.10 12.13 -9.90
C GLY A 155 -14.51 10.64 -9.83
N GLU A 156 -14.19 9.84 -10.85
CA GLU A 156 -14.55 8.45 -10.92
C GLU A 156 -13.57 7.53 -10.17
N PRO A 157 -14.04 6.52 -9.42
CA PRO A 157 -13.18 5.66 -8.59
C PRO A 157 -12.49 4.52 -9.36
N ALA A 158 -12.71 4.37 -10.67
CA ALA A 158 -12.26 3.21 -11.44
C ALA A 158 -10.75 2.96 -11.33
N THR A 159 -9.93 4.02 -11.40
CA THR A 159 -8.47 3.89 -11.23
C THR A 159 -8.10 3.47 -9.80
N ALA A 160 -8.76 4.01 -8.78
CA ALA A 160 -8.52 3.60 -7.39
C ALA A 160 -8.99 2.15 -7.14
N GLU A 161 -10.12 1.73 -7.71
CA GLU A 161 -10.56 0.32 -7.65
C GLU A 161 -9.55 -0.63 -8.33
N ALA A 162 -8.99 -0.23 -9.47
CA ALA A 162 -7.95 -0.98 -10.15
C ALA A 162 -6.70 -1.18 -9.26
N VAL A 163 -6.31 -0.14 -8.53
CA VAL A 163 -5.15 -0.18 -7.59
C VAL A 163 -5.43 -1.09 -6.40
N TYR A 164 -6.61 -0.99 -5.77
CA TYR A 164 -6.87 -1.59 -4.45
C TYR A 164 -7.68 -2.89 -4.50
N ARG A 165 -8.29 -3.25 -5.63
CA ARG A 165 -9.14 -4.45 -5.73
C ARG A 165 -8.92 -5.27 -7.00
N GLY A 166 -8.79 -4.62 -8.16
CA GLY A 166 -8.86 -5.26 -9.48
C GLY A 166 -7.62 -6.06 -9.89
N ASN A 167 -6.54 -6.05 -9.12
CA ASN A 167 -5.28 -6.71 -9.45
C ASN A 167 -5.14 -8.09 -8.79
N LEU A 168 -4.17 -8.88 -9.26
CA LEU A 168 -3.95 -10.27 -8.87
C LEU A 168 -3.75 -10.43 -7.36
N ILE A 169 -2.87 -9.63 -6.77
CA ILE A 169 -2.54 -9.76 -5.34
C ILE A 169 -3.69 -9.32 -4.45
N SER A 170 -4.40 -8.23 -4.79
CA SER A 170 -5.55 -7.77 -4.02
C SER A 170 -6.67 -8.82 -4.01
N ARG A 171 -6.95 -9.45 -5.16
CA ARG A 171 -7.93 -10.55 -5.24
C ARG A 171 -7.56 -11.72 -4.34
N TYR A 172 -6.28 -12.13 -4.34
CA TYR A 172 -5.78 -13.20 -3.49
C TYR A 172 -5.90 -12.84 -2.01
N LEU A 173 -5.40 -11.67 -1.60
CA LEU A 173 -5.37 -11.27 -0.19
C LEU A 173 -6.77 -10.97 0.37
N ASN A 174 -7.64 -10.33 -0.40
CA ASN A 174 -9.02 -10.05 0.03
C ASN A 174 -9.82 -11.35 0.19
N ALA A 175 -9.67 -12.31 -0.72
CA ALA A 175 -10.34 -13.60 -0.59
C ALA A 175 -9.81 -14.41 0.62
N ALA A 176 -8.52 -14.34 0.88
CA ALA A 176 -7.92 -14.94 2.07
C ALA A 176 -8.43 -14.27 3.36
N ALA A 177 -8.55 -12.95 3.38
CA ALA A 177 -9.11 -12.19 4.49
C ALA A 177 -10.61 -12.49 4.71
N ALA A 178 -11.38 -12.63 3.63
CA ALA A 178 -12.79 -13.03 3.69
C ALA A 178 -12.97 -14.42 4.30
N GLU A 179 -12.08 -15.36 4.00
CA GLU A 179 -12.09 -16.69 4.63
C GLU A 179 -11.77 -16.64 6.13
N VAL A 180 -10.84 -15.75 6.54
CA VAL A 180 -10.56 -15.50 7.97
C VAL A 180 -11.78 -14.95 8.70
N LEU A 181 -12.51 -14.02 8.08
CA LEU A 181 -13.74 -13.47 8.64
C LEU A 181 -14.84 -14.53 8.74
N ARG A 182 -15.00 -15.39 7.73
CA ARG A 182 -15.94 -16.52 7.74
C ARG A 182 -15.62 -17.51 8.86
N ASP A 183 -14.36 -17.92 9.01
CA ASP A 183 -13.92 -18.77 10.12
C ASP A 183 -14.24 -18.17 11.49
N LEU A 184 -14.06 -16.87 11.65
CA LEU A 184 -14.38 -16.15 12.87
C LEU A 184 -15.90 -16.15 13.12
N ALA A 185 -16.71 -15.85 12.10
CA ALA A 185 -18.16 -15.82 12.18
C ALA A 185 -18.76 -17.18 12.56
N GLU A 186 -18.26 -18.27 11.96
CA GLU A 186 -18.65 -19.65 12.27
C GLU A 186 -18.36 -20.03 13.74
N ARG A 187 -17.29 -19.53 14.33
CA ARG A 187 -16.83 -19.89 15.69
C ARG A 187 -17.44 -19.03 16.79
N THR A 188 -17.77 -17.78 16.50
CA THR A 188 -18.12 -16.80 17.55
C THR A 188 -19.49 -17.08 18.18
N GLY A 189 -20.46 -17.65 17.44
CA GLY A 189 -21.79 -18.06 17.94
C GLY A 189 -22.67 -16.91 18.50
N ARG A 190 -22.24 -15.66 18.36
CA ARG A 190 -22.95 -14.42 18.73
C ARG A 190 -22.74 -13.34 17.66
N PRO A 191 -23.53 -12.26 17.70
CA PRO A 191 -23.38 -11.15 16.74
C PRO A 191 -21.97 -10.54 16.79
N LEU A 192 -21.34 -10.42 15.62
CA LEU A 192 -19.97 -9.90 15.46
C LEU A 192 -19.93 -8.38 15.58
N ARG A 193 -18.86 -7.88 16.18
CA ARG A 193 -18.48 -6.46 16.27
C ARG A 193 -17.20 -6.23 15.50
N ILE A 194 -17.29 -5.51 14.39
CA ILE A 194 -16.20 -5.34 13.42
C ILE A 194 -15.87 -3.85 13.27
N LEU A 195 -14.59 -3.53 13.27
CA LEU A 195 -14.06 -2.21 12.95
C LEU A 195 -13.15 -2.31 11.73
N GLU A 196 -13.37 -1.51 10.71
CA GLU A 196 -12.46 -1.33 9.59
C GLU A 196 -11.85 0.07 9.65
N LEU A 197 -10.51 0.12 9.73
CA LEU A 197 -9.71 1.33 9.78
C LEU A 197 -9.33 1.76 8.38
N GLY A 198 -9.55 3.04 8.02
CA GLY A 198 -9.14 3.61 6.75
C GLY A 198 -9.66 2.85 5.53
N ALA A 199 -10.94 2.53 5.53
CA ALA A 199 -11.56 1.67 4.52
C ALA A 199 -11.58 2.27 3.09
N GLY A 200 -11.33 3.58 2.94
CA GLY A 200 -11.20 4.28 1.66
C GLY A 200 -12.44 4.12 0.78
N ILE A 201 -12.22 3.66 -0.45
CA ILE A 201 -13.32 3.38 -1.40
C ILE A 201 -14.11 2.10 -1.06
N GLY A 202 -13.76 1.40 0.02
CA GLY A 202 -14.40 0.13 0.40
C GLY A 202 -14.00 -1.05 -0.49
N ALA A 203 -12.78 -1.05 -1.01
CA ALA A 203 -12.31 -2.11 -1.90
C ALA A 203 -12.28 -3.47 -1.19
N THR A 204 -11.66 -3.55 -0.01
CA THR A 204 -11.62 -4.75 0.83
C THR A 204 -12.99 -5.04 1.43
N THR A 205 -13.71 -4.02 1.92
CA THR A 205 -15.08 -4.14 2.44
C THR A 205 -15.99 -4.91 1.48
N ALA A 206 -15.93 -4.60 0.17
CA ALA A 206 -16.77 -5.25 -0.84
C ALA A 206 -16.52 -6.77 -0.96
N ASP A 207 -15.32 -7.23 -0.61
CA ASP A 207 -14.95 -8.64 -0.63
C ASP A 207 -15.20 -9.31 0.73
N LEU A 208 -15.23 -8.54 1.84
CA LEU A 208 -15.50 -9.05 3.18
C LEU A 208 -17.00 -9.20 3.48
N LEU A 209 -17.85 -8.27 3.05
CA LEU A 209 -19.27 -8.28 3.37
C LEU A 209 -19.99 -9.59 2.99
N PRO A 210 -19.74 -10.21 1.81
CA PRO A 210 -20.35 -11.49 1.46
C PRO A 210 -19.94 -12.66 2.40
N ALA A 211 -18.83 -12.55 3.12
CA ALA A 211 -18.42 -13.55 4.09
C ALA A 211 -19.26 -13.51 5.38
N LEU A 212 -20.05 -12.47 5.56
CA LEU A 212 -20.98 -12.30 6.69
C LEU A 212 -22.40 -12.79 6.39
N ASP A 213 -22.70 -13.20 5.16
CA ASP A 213 -24.02 -13.66 4.77
C ASP A 213 -24.46 -14.86 5.63
N GLY A 214 -25.65 -14.75 6.26
CA GLY A 214 -26.17 -15.78 7.15
C GLY A 214 -25.60 -15.78 8.57
N HIS A 215 -24.64 -14.87 8.89
CA HIS A 215 -24.08 -14.74 10.22
C HIS A 215 -24.63 -13.48 10.93
N PRO A 216 -24.87 -13.55 12.25
CA PRO A 216 -25.33 -12.38 12.99
C PRO A 216 -24.19 -11.34 13.13
N VAL A 217 -24.49 -10.08 12.81
CA VAL A 217 -23.58 -8.94 12.95
C VAL A 217 -24.25 -7.87 13.79
N GLU A 218 -23.61 -7.46 14.89
CA GLU A 218 -24.09 -6.37 15.73
C GLU A 218 -23.81 -5.02 15.06
N PHE A 219 -22.57 -4.86 14.58
CA PHE A 219 -22.17 -3.74 13.72
C PHE A 219 -20.89 -4.04 12.94
N TYR A 220 -20.81 -3.43 11.77
CA TYR A 220 -19.59 -3.25 10.98
C TYR A 220 -19.33 -1.74 10.90
N LEU A 221 -18.33 -1.25 11.64
CA LEU A 221 -17.98 0.16 11.68
C LEU A 221 -16.93 0.46 10.62
N PHE A 222 -17.39 1.00 9.50
CA PHE A 222 -16.55 1.50 8.41
C PHE A 222 -16.00 2.87 8.78
N THR A 223 -14.68 3.03 8.85
CA THR A 223 -14.06 4.30 9.20
C THR A 223 -13.06 4.79 8.18
N ASP A 224 -12.97 6.11 8.03
CA ASP A 224 -11.97 6.77 7.22
C ASP A 224 -11.74 8.21 7.73
N LEU A 225 -10.63 8.81 7.34
CA LEU A 225 -10.33 10.22 7.62
C LEU A 225 -11.15 11.16 6.71
N SER A 226 -11.57 10.69 5.53
CA SER A 226 -12.23 11.46 4.49
C SER A 226 -13.77 11.33 4.53
N PRO A 227 -14.51 12.42 4.74
CA PRO A 227 -15.97 12.42 4.59
C PRO A 227 -16.42 11.94 3.20
N PHE A 228 -15.65 12.26 2.16
CA PHE A 228 -15.95 11.83 0.80
C PHE A 228 -16.04 10.30 0.66
N PHE A 229 -15.10 9.56 1.27
CA PHE A 229 -15.11 8.10 1.24
C PHE A 229 -16.29 7.53 2.04
N LEU A 230 -16.60 8.12 3.20
CA LEU A 230 -17.77 7.70 3.98
C LEU A 230 -19.07 7.89 3.22
N ASP A 231 -19.24 9.02 2.53
CA ASP A 231 -20.43 9.29 1.73
C ASP A 231 -20.54 8.38 0.50
N THR A 232 -19.40 8.05 -0.11
CA THR A 232 -19.36 7.09 -1.21
C THR A 232 -19.70 5.68 -0.73
N ALA A 233 -19.18 5.26 0.42
CA ALA A 233 -19.48 3.95 1.01
C ALA A 233 -20.94 3.81 1.41
N ARG A 234 -21.56 4.86 1.99
CA ARG A 234 -23.01 4.87 2.31
C ARG A 234 -23.90 4.66 1.09
N ARG A 235 -23.49 5.15 -0.08
CA ARG A 235 -24.23 4.94 -1.34
C ARG A 235 -23.98 3.58 -1.98
N ARG A 236 -22.82 2.98 -1.66
CA ARG A 236 -22.37 1.71 -2.27
C ARG A 236 -22.82 0.48 -1.50
N PHE A 237 -22.78 0.56 -0.19
CA PHE A 237 -23.03 -0.59 0.68
C PHE A 237 -24.34 -0.42 1.44
N GLU A 238 -25.20 -1.44 1.32
CA GLU A 238 -26.45 -1.55 2.05
C GLU A 238 -26.32 -2.59 3.17
N GLY A 239 -26.94 -2.34 4.30
CA GLY A 239 -26.97 -3.28 5.43
C GLY A 239 -27.28 -2.57 6.73
N GLY A 240 -28.27 -3.07 7.48
CA GLY A 240 -28.72 -2.47 8.75
C GLY A 240 -27.66 -2.49 9.86
N PHE A 241 -26.62 -3.28 9.72
CA PHE A 241 -25.50 -3.38 10.66
C PHE A 241 -24.31 -2.45 10.30
N LEU A 242 -24.30 -1.85 9.09
CA LEU A 242 -23.25 -0.94 8.68
C LEU A 242 -23.36 0.40 9.41
N ARG A 243 -22.25 0.84 9.98
CA ARG A 243 -22.09 2.15 10.62
C ARG A 243 -20.87 2.85 10.01
N TYR A 244 -20.89 4.18 10.01
CA TYR A 244 -19.86 4.99 9.36
C TYR A 244 -19.40 6.09 10.30
N ALA A 245 -18.08 6.23 10.51
CA ALA A 245 -17.52 7.27 11.35
C ALA A 245 -16.20 7.82 10.79
N LEU A 246 -15.96 9.10 11.04
CA LEU A 246 -14.63 9.70 10.84
C LEU A 246 -13.68 9.17 11.89
N LEU A 247 -12.49 8.71 11.48
CA LEU A 247 -11.46 8.25 12.37
C LEU A 247 -10.08 8.57 11.79
N ASP A 248 -9.22 9.16 12.62
CA ASP A 248 -7.84 9.49 12.30
C ASP A 248 -6.90 8.57 13.11
N ILE A 249 -6.22 7.65 12.40
CA ILE A 249 -5.29 6.70 13.03
C ILE A 249 -3.97 7.33 13.53
N ALA A 250 -3.71 8.59 13.17
CA ALA A 250 -2.60 9.33 13.74
C ALA A 250 -2.88 9.79 15.17
N ARG A 251 -4.14 9.68 15.61
CA ARG A 251 -4.62 9.99 16.97
C ARG A 251 -4.91 8.71 17.75
N ASP A 252 -5.22 8.89 19.03
CA ASP A 252 -5.67 7.77 19.84
C ASP A 252 -7.03 7.27 19.35
N LEU A 253 -7.13 5.94 19.16
CA LEU A 253 -8.38 5.30 18.77
C LEU A 253 -9.42 5.45 19.90
N PRO A 254 -10.72 5.51 19.58
CA PRO A 254 -11.77 5.60 20.59
C PRO A 254 -11.65 4.46 21.60
N HIS A 255 -11.53 4.81 22.87
CA HIS A 255 -11.27 3.84 23.93
C HIS A 255 -12.58 3.13 24.36
N GLN A 256 -12.84 1.95 23.77
CA GLN A 256 -13.79 0.97 24.28
C GLN A 256 -13.08 -0.39 24.40
N PRO A 257 -12.30 -0.61 25.48
CA PRO A 257 -11.45 -1.79 25.58
C PRO A 257 -12.27 -3.10 25.58
N GLY A 258 -11.75 -4.11 24.90
CA GLY A 258 -12.20 -5.49 25.00
C GLY A 258 -13.51 -5.82 24.31
N GLY A 259 -13.90 -5.09 23.27
CA GLY A 259 -15.23 -5.25 22.68
C GLY A 259 -15.28 -5.80 21.26
N LEU A 260 -14.23 -5.70 20.47
CA LEU A 260 -14.24 -6.03 19.03
C LEU A 260 -13.82 -7.47 18.77
N ASP A 261 -14.55 -8.12 17.87
CA ASP A 261 -14.20 -9.47 17.40
C ASP A 261 -13.18 -9.41 16.26
N LEU A 262 -13.23 -8.34 15.46
CA LEU A 262 -12.34 -8.13 14.35
C LEU A 262 -11.98 -6.65 14.16
N VAL A 263 -10.71 -6.38 13.95
CA VAL A 263 -10.23 -5.11 13.39
C VAL A 263 -9.59 -5.40 12.03
N VAL A 264 -9.99 -4.67 11.00
CA VAL A 264 -9.43 -4.77 9.64
C VAL A 264 -8.70 -3.48 9.32
N ALA A 265 -7.49 -3.57 8.76
CA ALA A 265 -6.76 -2.45 8.20
C ALA A 265 -6.06 -2.89 6.90
N ALA A 266 -6.58 -2.44 5.76
CA ALA A 266 -6.08 -2.84 4.45
C ALA A 266 -5.38 -1.67 3.76
N THR A 267 -4.06 -1.80 3.53
CA THR A 267 -3.19 -0.81 2.87
C THR A 267 -3.26 0.60 3.48
N MET A 268 -3.39 0.66 4.81
CA MET A 268 -3.55 1.92 5.51
C MET A 268 -2.75 2.04 6.82
N ALA A 269 -2.45 0.94 7.54
CA ALA A 269 -1.78 1.00 8.83
C ALA A 269 -0.34 1.55 8.71
N HIS A 270 0.31 1.40 7.55
CA HIS A 270 1.59 2.04 7.25
C HIS A 270 1.52 3.58 7.28
N ASN A 271 0.33 4.20 7.21
CA ASN A 271 0.17 5.66 7.34
C ASN A 271 0.30 6.14 8.80
N ALA A 272 0.16 5.25 9.78
CA ALA A 272 0.36 5.62 11.17
C ALA A 272 1.78 6.16 11.41
N PRO A 273 1.93 7.24 12.18
CA PRO A 273 3.25 7.76 12.55
C PRO A 273 4.10 6.74 13.33
N HIS A 274 3.47 5.87 14.09
CA HIS A 274 4.09 4.78 14.84
C HIS A 274 3.19 3.54 14.79
N VAL A 275 3.56 2.56 13.98
CA VAL A 275 2.75 1.34 13.77
C VAL A 275 2.58 0.54 15.07
N GLY A 276 3.63 0.36 15.87
CA GLY A 276 3.52 -0.36 17.14
C GLY A 276 2.47 0.26 18.07
N ARG A 277 2.46 1.61 18.21
CA ARG A 277 1.44 2.30 19.03
C ARG A 277 0.02 2.08 18.48
N LEU A 278 -0.17 2.06 17.14
CA LEU A 278 -1.46 1.73 16.55
C LEU A 278 -1.87 0.31 16.91
N LEU A 279 -0.93 -0.65 16.83
CA LEU A 279 -1.21 -2.07 17.14
C LEU A 279 -1.50 -2.28 18.63
N ASP A 280 -0.84 -1.58 19.54
CA ASP A 280 -1.16 -1.59 20.98
C ASP A 280 -2.61 -1.17 21.24
N GLN A 281 -3.05 -0.10 20.56
CA GLN A 281 -4.42 0.38 20.68
C GLN A 281 -5.42 -0.62 20.06
N VAL A 282 -5.08 -1.22 18.91
CA VAL A 282 -5.90 -2.27 18.29
C VAL A 282 -6.01 -3.47 19.21
N ALA A 283 -4.90 -3.94 19.81
CA ALA A 283 -4.91 -5.05 20.75
C ALA A 283 -5.85 -4.76 21.93
N ALA A 284 -5.78 -3.55 22.50
CA ALA A 284 -6.66 -3.14 23.61
C ALA A 284 -8.16 -3.08 23.25
N LEU A 285 -8.51 -2.89 21.98
CA LEU A 285 -9.89 -2.88 21.49
C LEU A 285 -10.45 -4.29 21.27
N LEU A 286 -9.61 -5.29 21.05
CA LEU A 286 -10.02 -6.65 20.75
C LEU A 286 -10.59 -7.36 21.99
N ALA A 287 -11.63 -8.14 21.78
CA ALA A 287 -12.11 -9.12 22.77
C ALA A 287 -11.12 -10.28 22.89
N PRO A 288 -11.12 -11.03 24.00
CA PRO A 288 -10.35 -12.28 24.09
C PRO A 288 -10.61 -13.19 22.90
N GLY A 289 -9.56 -13.61 22.18
CA GLY A 289 -9.66 -14.35 20.93
C GLY A 289 -10.10 -13.54 19.71
N GLY A 290 -10.26 -12.22 19.86
CA GLY A 290 -10.49 -11.29 18.75
C GLY A 290 -9.27 -11.20 17.84
N ARG A 291 -9.48 -10.82 16.59
CA ARG A 291 -8.44 -10.82 15.56
C ARG A 291 -8.21 -9.45 14.95
N VAL A 292 -6.97 -9.18 14.56
CA VAL A 292 -6.62 -8.12 13.61
C VAL A 292 -6.29 -8.75 12.27
N VAL A 293 -6.80 -8.16 11.19
CA VAL A 293 -6.51 -8.49 9.78
C VAL A 293 -5.82 -7.29 9.16
N LEU A 294 -4.55 -7.46 8.81
CA LEU A 294 -3.75 -6.43 8.13
C LEU A 294 -3.43 -6.89 6.71
N ILE A 295 -3.75 -6.08 5.71
CA ILE A 295 -3.23 -6.24 4.35
C ILE A 295 -2.25 -5.09 4.13
N GLU A 296 -0.94 -5.40 4.00
CA GLU A 296 0.08 -4.36 3.96
C GLU A 296 1.18 -4.63 2.93
N THR A 297 1.73 -3.55 2.41
CA THR A 297 2.94 -3.59 1.59
C THR A 297 4.15 -3.71 2.49
N VAL A 298 5.10 -4.60 2.14
CA VAL A 298 6.27 -4.92 2.96
C VAL A 298 7.61 -4.55 2.31
N ARG A 299 7.55 -3.93 1.15
CA ARG A 299 8.74 -3.47 0.41
C ARG A 299 8.38 -2.31 -0.51
N GLU A 300 9.31 -1.36 -0.65
CA GLU A 300 9.19 -0.31 -1.66
C GLU A 300 9.22 -0.90 -3.07
N HIS A 301 8.36 -0.41 -3.93
CA HIS A 301 8.37 -0.71 -5.36
C HIS A 301 8.60 0.56 -6.16
N PRO A 302 9.62 0.59 -7.02
CA PRO A 302 9.86 1.72 -7.93
C PRO A 302 8.63 2.14 -8.72
N GLN A 303 7.77 1.19 -9.11
CA GLN A 303 6.51 1.50 -9.83
C GLN A 303 5.57 2.46 -9.08
N SER A 304 5.70 2.60 -7.76
CA SER A 304 4.89 3.52 -6.96
C SER A 304 5.53 4.90 -6.76
N LEU A 305 6.81 5.08 -7.11
CA LEU A 305 7.58 6.31 -6.82
C LEU A 305 7.03 7.57 -7.48
N THR A 306 6.23 7.44 -8.54
CA THR A 306 5.64 8.57 -9.26
C THR A 306 4.21 8.91 -8.81
N SER A 307 3.67 8.18 -7.84
CA SER A 307 2.30 8.38 -7.34
C SER A 307 2.23 8.41 -5.81
N MET A 308 2.61 7.34 -5.12
CA MET A 308 2.43 7.20 -3.67
C MET A 308 3.15 8.27 -2.85
N PRO A 309 4.42 8.67 -3.11
CA PRO A 309 5.05 9.73 -2.34
C PRO A 309 4.30 11.06 -2.40
N PHE A 310 3.69 11.37 -3.55
CA PHE A 310 2.85 12.57 -3.68
C PHE A 310 1.54 12.47 -2.89
N ALA A 311 0.93 11.27 -2.84
CA ALA A 311 -0.27 11.04 -2.04
C ALA A 311 -0.02 11.14 -0.53
N LEU A 312 1.19 10.76 -0.10
CA LEU A 312 1.60 10.77 1.31
C LEU A 312 2.19 12.11 1.76
N SER A 313 2.53 12.99 0.83
CA SER A 313 3.15 14.28 1.14
C SER A 313 2.19 15.18 1.90
N THR A 314 2.59 15.60 3.10
CA THR A 314 1.83 16.54 3.94
C THR A 314 2.16 17.99 3.59
N ALA A 315 1.45 18.95 4.16
CA ALA A 315 1.79 20.37 3.99
C ALA A 315 3.19 20.70 4.54
N ALA A 316 3.68 19.94 5.52
CA ALA A 316 5.01 20.10 6.14
C ALA A 316 6.12 19.33 5.41
N GLY A 317 5.78 18.47 4.44
CA GLY A 317 6.75 17.61 3.74
C GLY A 317 6.44 16.12 3.90
N PRO A 318 7.45 15.29 4.23
CA PRO A 318 7.25 13.86 4.41
C PRO A 318 6.29 13.59 5.58
N PRO A 319 5.59 12.44 5.56
CA PRO A 319 4.82 12.03 6.72
C PRO A 319 5.76 11.75 7.91
N GLU A 320 5.33 12.15 9.11
CA GLU A 320 6.09 11.87 10.33
C GLU A 320 6.14 10.37 10.62
N ARG A 321 7.32 9.88 11.03
CA ARG A 321 7.57 8.48 11.36
C ARG A 321 8.40 8.38 12.63
N TYR A 322 7.94 7.59 13.59
CA TYR A 322 8.57 7.40 14.92
C TYR A 322 8.86 5.93 15.23
N ASP A 323 8.84 5.07 14.22
CA ASP A 323 9.17 3.64 14.27
C ASP A 323 10.45 3.33 13.46
N ALA A 324 10.66 2.08 13.06
CA ALA A 324 11.82 1.63 12.27
C ALA A 324 12.05 2.40 10.95
N ARG A 325 11.10 3.23 10.52
CA ARG A 325 11.19 4.08 9.33
C ARG A 325 11.76 5.47 9.61
N ALA A 326 11.87 5.90 10.87
CA ALA A 326 12.15 7.29 11.29
C ALA A 326 13.40 7.93 10.66
N SER A 327 14.44 7.14 10.37
CA SER A 327 15.70 7.61 9.78
C SER A 327 15.88 7.16 8.33
N THR A 328 14.79 6.83 7.66
CA THR A 328 14.82 6.28 6.30
C THR A 328 13.89 7.04 5.37
N THR A 329 14.04 6.84 4.06
CA THR A 329 13.06 7.30 3.06
C THR A 329 11.92 6.31 2.85
N ARG A 330 11.87 5.21 3.63
CA ARG A 330 10.86 4.15 3.45
C ARG A 330 9.47 4.59 3.87
N THR A 331 8.51 4.19 3.08
CA THR A 331 7.08 4.30 3.38
C THR A 331 6.60 3.11 4.20
N TYR A 332 7.11 1.91 3.88
CA TYR A 332 6.61 0.65 4.41
C TYR A 332 7.57 0.01 5.41
N LEU A 333 6.99 -0.68 6.40
CA LEU A 333 7.72 -1.62 7.23
C LEU A 333 8.03 -2.89 6.43
N ARG A 334 9.16 -3.52 6.74
CA ARG A 334 9.49 -4.86 6.19
C ARG A 334 8.63 -5.92 6.87
N ARG A 335 8.53 -7.09 6.24
CA ARG A 335 7.77 -8.22 6.80
C ARG A 335 8.15 -8.52 8.25
N GLU A 336 9.45 -8.60 8.52
CA GLU A 336 9.98 -8.91 9.86
C GLU A 336 9.66 -7.80 10.89
N GLU A 337 9.63 -6.55 10.45
CA GLU A 337 9.26 -5.40 11.28
C GLU A 337 7.74 -5.42 11.60
N TRP A 338 6.88 -5.86 10.65
CA TRP A 338 5.46 -6.09 10.90
C TRP A 338 5.22 -7.20 11.92
N LEU A 339 5.91 -8.35 11.74
CA LEU A 339 5.79 -9.48 12.66
C LEU A 339 6.24 -9.10 14.07
N ALA A 340 7.38 -8.42 14.20
CA ALA A 340 7.86 -7.93 15.50
C ALA A 340 6.86 -6.95 16.14
N ALA A 341 6.31 -5.99 15.37
CA ALA A 341 5.36 -5.02 15.92
C ALA A 341 4.06 -5.69 16.39
N LEU A 342 3.59 -6.74 15.72
CA LEU A 342 2.44 -7.52 16.17
C LEU A 342 2.74 -8.28 17.48
N GLU A 343 3.88 -8.97 17.55
CA GLU A 343 4.31 -9.72 18.73
C GLU A 343 4.54 -8.79 19.92
N ASP A 344 5.21 -7.67 19.72
CA ASP A 344 5.47 -6.65 20.77
C ASP A 344 4.16 -6.07 21.35
N SER A 345 3.10 -6.00 20.55
CA SER A 345 1.76 -5.57 20.98
C SER A 345 0.90 -6.70 21.59
N GLY A 346 1.49 -7.87 21.88
CA GLY A 346 0.79 -9.01 22.47
C GLY A 346 -0.18 -9.73 21.52
N LEU A 347 0.02 -9.59 20.21
CA LEU A 347 -0.80 -10.20 19.17
C LEU A 347 -0.05 -11.39 18.56
N ARG A 348 -0.59 -12.60 18.73
CA ARG A 348 -0.01 -13.83 18.18
C ARG A 348 -0.39 -14.00 16.71
N VAL A 349 0.60 -14.07 15.84
CA VAL A 349 0.40 -14.21 14.39
C VAL A 349 -0.07 -15.63 14.03
N ASP A 350 -1.23 -15.74 13.41
CA ASP A 350 -1.84 -16.99 12.94
C ASP A 350 -1.73 -17.19 11.43
N VAL A 351 -1.71 -16.08 10.68
CA VAL A 351 -1.65 -16.09 9.20
C VAL A 351 -0.62 -15.08 8.72
N ASP A 352 0.22 -15.52 7.79
CA ASP A 352 1.18 -14.69 7.05
C ASP A 352 1.25 -15.19 5.61
N LEU A 353 0.56 -14.48 4.71
CA LEU A 353 0.39 -14.84 3.30
C LEU A 353 0.76 -13.70 2.35
N PRO A 354 1.26 -13.98 1.13
CA PRO A 354 1.52 -15.30 0.53
C PRO A 354 2.64 -16.06 1.26
N ARG A 355 2.65 -17.40 1.14
CA ARG A 355 3.69 -18.23 1.76
C ARG A 355 5.07 -17.93 1.16
N GLN A 356 6.10 -18.18 1.94
CA GLN A 356 7.47 -18.07 1.43
C GLN A 356 7.65 -19.03 0.24
N GLY A 357 8.22 -18.52 -0.86
CA GLY A 357 8.40 -19.27 -2.10
C GLY A 357 7.21 -19.21 -3.07
N ASP A 358 6.07 -18.66 -2.66
CA ASP A 358 4.97 -18.37 -3.58
C ASP A 358 5.37 -17.25 -4.54
N PRO A 359 5.10 -17.39 -5.86
CA PRO A 359 5.36 -16.33 -6.85
C PRO A 359 4.73 -14.98 -6.51
N LEU A 360 3.60 -14.96 -5.81
CA LEU A 360 2.91 -13.74 -5.37
C LEU A 360 3.72 -12.90 -4.39
N THR A 361 4.74 -13.48 -3.72
CA THR A 361 5.65 -12.73 -2.83
C THR A 361 6.40 -11.62 -3.56
N ALA A 362 6.59 -11.74 -4.86
CA ALA A 362 7.18 -10.70 -5.69
C ALA A 362 6.37 -9.39 -5.69
N LEU A 363 5.05 -9.47 -5.48
CA LEU A 363 4.13 -8.32 -5.45
C LEU A 363 4.20 -7.54 -4.12
N SER A 364 4.92 -8.07 -3.12
CA SER A 364 5.28 -7.41 -1.86
C SER A 364 4.11 -6.91 -1.00
N GLN A 365 2.89 -7.35 -1.27
CA GLN A 365 1.75 -7.19 -0.36
C GLN A 365 1.51 -8.50 0.40
N ARG A 366 1.11 -8.38 1.66
CA ARG A 366 0.90 -9.51 2.56
C ARG A 366 -0.36 -9.34 3.39
N LEU A 367 -0.96 -10.46 3.72
CA LEU A 367 -1.99 -10.58 4.75
C LEU A 367 -1.32 -11.08 6.04
N PHE A 368 -1.43 -10.31 7.09
CA PHE A 368 -1.15 -10.76 8.45
C PHE A 368 -2.47 -10.86 9.22
N VAL A 369 -2.67 -11.97 9.90
CA VAL A 369 -3.76 -12.12 10.86
C VAL A 369 -3.16 -12.48 12.19
N ALA A 370 -3.52 -11.73 13.22
CA ALA A 370 -3.07 -12.01 14.57
C ALA A 370 -4.23 -11.98 15.56
N THR A 371 -4.12 -12.78 16.61
CA THR A 371 -5.15 -12.98 17.63
C THR A 371 -4.67 -12.39 18.96
N ALA A 372 -5.58 -11.72 19.68
CA ALA A 372 -5.35 -11.28 21.06
C ALA A 372 -5.50 -12.48 22.00
N ASP A 373 -4.45 -12.77 22.78
CA ASP A 373 -4.37 -13.94 23.71
C ASP A 373 -4.79 -13.60 25.16
N HIS A 374 -5.48 -12.46 25.45
CA HIS A 374 -5.90 -12.05 26.80
C HIS A 374 -7.37 -12.24 27.09
#